data_81137b88ce67d2995d3d4bd0de17bde2
#
_entry.id   81137b88ce67d2995d3d4bd0de17bde2
#
_cell.length_a   1.000
_cell.length_b   1.000
_cell.length_c   1.000
_cell.angle_alpha   90.00
_cell.angle_beta   90.00
_cell.angle_gamma   90.00
#
_symmetry.space_group_name_H-M   'P 1'
#
loop_
_entity.id
_entity.type
_entity.pdbx_description
1 polymer ?
#
loop_
_entity_poly.entity_id
_entity_poly.type
_entity_poly.pdbx_seq_one_letter_code
_entity_poly.pdbx_strand_id
1 'polypeptide(L)'
;MSEFGPQDADGVVPAPPRTRSFLAFDFGLKRTGVASGNTLMFEARAMTTINGDGEARFAVIAKLIAEWQPDALVVGVPYHPDGAAHDNTRRAQRFGRQLHGRFRLPVHEVDERYSTTEAKASGARDLDAASAAVILNQYLNHLQQTLR
;
A
#
# COMPACT_ATOMS: atom_id res chain seq x y z
N MET A 1 -5.80 -19.05 27.90
CA MET A 1 -5.42 -18.98 27.23
C MET A 1 -4.86 -18.54 26.65
N SER A 2 -4.97 -18.91 26.83
CA SER A 2 -4.53 -18.69 26.01
C SER A 2 -4.26 -18.64 25.45
N GLU A 3 -4.31 -18.90 25.48
CA GLU A 3 -4.09 -19.07 24.73
C GLU A 3 -3.53 -19.23 24.35
N PHE A 4 -3.49 -19.43 24.50
CA PHE A 4 -2.97 -20.01 24.00
C PHE A 4 -2.04 -20.15 23.88
N GLY A 5 -1.86 -20.37 24.19
CA GLY A 5 -1.03 -20.85 24.07
C GLY A 5 -0.38 -21.83 23.85
N PRO A 6 0.08 -22.31 24.04
CA PRO A 6 0.66 -23.23 23.45
C PRO A 6 0.04 -24.26 23.62
N GLN A 7 -0.47 -24.34 23.68
CA GLN A 7 -0.85 -25.21 23.53
C GLN A 7 -0.96 -25.46 22.64
N ASP A 8 -0.72 -25.36 22.36
CA ASP A 8 -0.82 -25.80 21.46
C ASP A 8 -0.33 -26.77 21.16
N ALA A 9 0.24 -26.91 21.58
CA ALA A 9 0.96 -28.02 21.17
C ALA A 9 0.17 -29.28 21.23
N ASP A 10 -0.78 -29.34 21.91
CA ASP A 10 -1.51 -30.55 22.18
C ASP A 10 -2.68 -30.74 21.24
N GLY A 11 -2.44 -30.72 19.97
CA GLY A 11 -3.45 -30.95 18.97
C GLY A 11 -4.37 -29.76 18.72
N VAL A 12 -4.00 -28.60 19.21
CA VAL A 12 -4.74 -27.39 18.90
C VAL A 12 -4.43 -26.99 17.46
N VAL A 13 -5.48 -26.87 16.64
CA VAL A 13 -5.32 -26.43 15.27
C VAL A 13 -5.06 -24.91 15.30
N PRO A 14 -3.97 -24.43 14.69
CA PRO A 14 -3.73 -22.99 14.64
C PRO A 14 -4.89 -22.27 13.98
N ALA A 15 -5.25 -21.12 14.50
CA ALA A 15 -6.25 -20.29 13.86
C ALA A 15 -5.76 -19.87 12.46
N PRO A 16 -6.66 -19.79 11.46
CA PRO A 16 -6.24 -19.31 10.15
C PRO A 16 -5.72 -17.89 10.26
N PRO A 17 -4.79 -17.49 9.38
CA PRO A 17 -4.29 -16.12 9.39
C PRO A 17 -5.45 -15.14 9.26
N ARG A 18 -5.40 -14.07 10.04
CA ARG A 18 -6.39 -13.01 9.95
C ARG A 18 -6.28 -12.32 8.60
N THR A 19 -7.43 -12.01 7.99
CA THR A 19 -7.44 -11.18 6.78
C THR A 19 -6.86 -9.81 7.11
N ARG A 20 -5.89 -9.39 6.31
CA ARG A 20 -5.26 -8.08 6.45
C ARG A 20 -5.68 -7.19 5.30
N SER A 21 -5.90 -5.93 5.59
CA SER A 21 -6.30 -4.94 4.58
C SER A 21 -5.24 -3.87 4.44
N PHE A 22 -5.18 -3.27 3.26
CA PHE A 22 -4.14 -2.31 2.91
C PHE A 22 -4.72 -1.14 2.12
N LEU A 23 -4.16 0.03 2.33
CA LEU A 23 -4.30 1.16 1.42
C LEU A 23 -2.92 1.42 0.81
N ALA A 24 -2.91 1.63 -0.49
CA ALA A 24 -1.67 1.93 -1.21
C ALA A 24 -1.74 3.31 -1.84
N PHE A 25 -0.60 3.95 -1.93
CA PHE A 25 -0.48 5.32 -2.41
C PHE A 25 0.59 5.41 -3.48
N ASP A 26 0.24 6.09 -4.57
CA ASP A 26 1.20 6.52 -5.58
C ASP A 26 1.40 8.02 -5.38
N PHE A 27 2.49 8.39 -4.74
CA PHE A 27 2.74 9.77 -4.34
C PHE A 27 3.12 10.64 -5.52
N GLY A 28 2.42 11.76 -5.68
CA GLY A 28 2.82 12.84 -6.57
C GLY A 28 2.80 14.15 -5.80
N LEU A 29 3.45 15.17 -6.35
CA LEU A 29 3.55 16.47 -5.65
C LEU A 29 2.20 17.12 -5.43
N LYS A 30 1.31 17.02 -6.42
CA LYS A 30 0.00 17.66 -6.37
C LYS A 30 -1.15 16.67 -6.34
N ARG A 31 -0.89 15.42 -6.65
CA ARG A 31 -1.92 14.36 -6.68
C ARG A 31 -1.33 13.10 -6.12
N THR A 32 -2.16 12.33 -5.45
CA THR A 32 -1.77 11.04 -4.88
C THR A 32 -2.84 10.02 -5.24
N GLY A 33 -2.45 8.99 -5.98
CA GLY A 33 -3.35 7.89 -6.29
C GLY A 33 -3.55 6.99 -5.08
N VAL A 34 -4.75 6.42 -4.94
CA VAL A 34 -5.09 5.55 -3.81
C VAL A 34 -5.74 4.27 -4.32
N ALA A 35 -5.33 3.15 -3.74
CA ALA A 35 -5.92 1.84 -4.01
C ALA A 35 -6.12 1.09 -2.70
N SER A 36 -7.05 0.13 -2.71
CA SER A 36 -7.30 -0.73 -1.56
C SER A 36 -7.15 -2.19 -1.96
N GLY A 37 -6.86 -3.04 -0.99
CA GLY A 37 -6.76 -4.47 -1.21
C GLY A 37 -6.64 -5.22 0.09
N ASN A 38 -6.71 -6.55 0.01
CA ASN A 38 -6.65 -7.38 1.21
C ASN A 38 -6.10 -8.77 0.89
N THR A 39 -5.82 -9.54 1.94
CA THR A 39 -5.28 -10.89 1.81
C THR A 39 -6.36 -11.95 1.62
N LEU A 40 -7.63 -11.58 1.55
CA LEU A 40 -8.69 -12.49 1.17
C LEU A 40 -8.68 -12.69 -0.35
N MET A 41 -8.65 -11.59 -1.09
CA MET A 41 -8.69 -11.63 -2.55
C MET A 41 -7.31 -11.56 -3.19
N PHE A 42 -6.32 -10.99 -2.52
CA PHE A 42 -4.99 -10.71 -3.05
C PHE A 42 -5.05 -9.91 -4.35
N GLU A 43 -6.02 -9.02 -4.43
CA GLU A 43 -6.20 -8.12 -5.56
C GLU A 43 -6.34 -6.69 -5.06
N ALA A 44 -5.80 -5.76 -5.84
CA ALA A 44 -5.93 -4.34 -5.57
C ALA A 44 -7.04 -3.74 -6.41
N ARG A 45 -7.71 -2.75 -5.85
CA ARG A 45 -8.75 -1.99 -6.53
C ARG A 45 -8.36 -0.52 -6.50
N ALA A 46 -8.32 0.11 -7.68
CA ALA A 46 -8.13 1.56 -7.75
C ALA A 46 -9.32 2.26 -7.10
N MET A 47 -9.04 3.25 -6.26
CA MET A 47 -10.09 3.95 -5.53
C MET A 47 -10.30 5.36 -6.06
N THR A 48 -9.31 6.23 -5.85
CA THR A 48 -9.45 7.64 -6.12
C THR A 48 -8.09 8.30 -6.26
N THR A 49 -8.10 9.54 -6.71
CA THR A 49 -6.93 10.41 -6.65
C THR A 49 -7.22 11.54 -5.68
N ILE A 50 -6.29 11.75 -4.76
CA ILE A 50 -6.35 12.89 -3.85
C ILE A 50 -5.70 14.07 -4.55
N ASN A 51 -6.45 15.14 -4.75
CA ASN A 51 -5.92 16.38 -5.30
C ASN A 51 -5.56 17.30 -4.14
N GLY A 52 -4.34 17.85 -4.19
CA GLY A 52 -3.85 18.72 -3.14
C GLY A 52 -2.55 18.20 -2.54
N ASP A 53 -1.92 19.05 -1.77
CA ASP A 53 -0.64 18.72 -1.12
C ASP A 53 -0.69 19.09 0.36
N GLY A 54 0.40 18.83 1.05
CA GLY A 54 0.56 19.23 2.45
C GLY A 54 -0.55 18.68 3.35
N GLU A 55 -1.05 19.52 4.23
CA GLU A 55 -2.04 19.11 5.22
C GLU A 55 -3.38 18.73 4.61
N ALA A 56 -3.75 19.34 3.48
CA ALA A 56 -4.99 18.96 2.79
C ALA A 56 -4.95 17.50 2.35
N ARG A 57 -3.80 17.05 1.85
CA ARG A 57 -3.60 15.64 1.48
C ARG A 57 -3.78 14.72 2.69
N PHE A 58 -3.11 15.05 3.79
CA PHE A 58 -3.17 14.21 4.98
C PHE A 58 -4.55 14.18 5.61
N ALA A 59 -5.31 15.26 5.49
CA ALA A 59 -6.69 15.28 5.99
C ALA A 59 -7.57 14.27 5.24
N VAL A 60 -7.41 14.17 3.91
CA VAL A 60 -8.14 13.18 3.12
C VAL A 60 -7.69 11.76 3.48
N ILE A 61 -6.37 11.57 3.61
CA ILE A 61 -5.83 10.26 3.99
C ILE A 61 -6.37 9.83 5.36
N ALA A 62 -6.45 10.76 6.32
CA ALA A 62 -6.99 10.45 7.64
C ALA A 62 -8.43 9.93 7.55
N LYS A 63 -9.24 10.54 6.69
CA LYS A 63 -10.63 10.08 6.49
C LYS A 63 -10.67 8.68 5.88
N LEU A 64 -9.80 8.42 4.90
CA LEU A 64 -9.73 7.10 4.27
C LEU A 64 -9.30 6.03 5.26
N ILE A 65 -8.32 6.34 6.11
CA ILE A 65 -7.87 5.40 7.13
C ILE A 65 -8.99 5.13 8.14
N ALA A 66 -9.71 6.17 8.56
CA ALA A 66 -10.83 5.99 9.50
C ALA A 66 -11.94 5.15 8.88
N GLU A 67 -12.20 5.33 7.60
CA GLU A 67 -13.27 4.61 6.91
C GLU A 67 -12.89 3.15 6.62
N TRP A 68 -11.67 2.93 6.13
CA TRP A 68 -11.25 1.60 5.66
C TRP A 68 -10.51 0.79 6.71
N GLN A 69 -9.98 1.44 7.74
CA GLN A 69 -9.26 0.80 8.85
C GLN A 69 -8.22 -0.22 8.36
N PRO A 70 -7.27 0.22 7.54
CA PRO A 70 -6.27 -0.70 7.01
C PRO A 70 -5.34 -1.19 8.11
N ASP A 71 -4.79 -2.38 7.93
CA ASP A 71 -3.78 -2.92 8.84
C ASP A 71 -2.41 -2.33 8.55
N ALA A 72 -2.16 -1.95 7.32
CA ALA A 72 -0.89 -1.36 6.91
C ALA A 72 -1.09 -0.50 5.67
N LEU A 73 -0.09 0.33 5.40
CA LEU A 73 -0.07 1.20 4.23
C LEU A 73 1.07 0.77 3.31
N VAL A 74 0.89 0.99 2.02
CA VAL A 74 1.88 0.65 1.01
C VAL A 74 2.16 1.90 0.18
N VAL A 75 3.43 2.20 -0.06
CA VAL A 75 3.83 3.38 -0.84
C VAL A 75 4.74 2.91 -1.97
N GLY A 76 4.43 3.32 -3.19
CA GLY A 76 5.31 3.10 -4.32
C GLY A 76 6.47 4.08 -4.26
N VAL A 77 7.68 3.57 -4.47
CA VAL A 77 8.90 4.39 -4.43
C VAL A 77 9.57 4.28 -5.79
N PRO A 78 9.57 5.37 -6.57
CA PRO A 78 10.16 5.35 -7.90
C PRO A 78 11.67 5.40 -7.84
N TYR A 79 12.30 4.67 -8.76
CA TYR A 79 13.76 4.70 -8.97
C TYR A 79 14.03 4.83 -10.45
N HIS A 80 15.23 5.23 -10.80
CA HIS A 80 15.70 5.10 -12.18
C HIS A 80 15.73 3.63 -12.59
N PRO A 81 15.61 3.30 -13.88
CA PRO A 81 15.66 1.90 -14.32
C PRO A 81 16.90 1.13 -13.85
N ASP A 82 18.01 1.81 -13.63
CA ASP A 82 19.23 1.19 -13.12
C ASP A 82 19.25 1.01 -11.60
N GLY A 83 18.18 1.43 -10.92
CA GLY A 83 18.07 1.33 -9.47
C GLY A 83 18.55 2.54 -8.70
N ALA A 84 19.08 3.56 -9.38
CA ALA A 84 19.58 4.75 -8.70
C ALA A 84 18.41 5.61 -8.18
N ALA A 85 18.58 6.19 -7.00
CA ALA A 85 17.59 7.09 -6.43
C ALA A 85 17.59 8.43 -7.17
N HIS A 86 16.42 9.07 -7.23
CA HIS A 86 16.29 10.44 -7.73
C HIS A 86 15.40 11.23 -6.75
N ASP A 87 15.09 12.48 -7.10
CA ASP A 87 14.35 13.34 -6.17
C ASP A 87 12.99 12.76 -5.80
N ASN A 88 12.29 12.15 -6.74
CA ASN A 88 10.99 11.54 -6.45
C ASN A 88 11.12 10.32 -5.56
N THR A 89 12.24 9.59 -5.62
CA THR A 89 12.52 8.49 -4.68
C THR A 89 12.51 9.03 -3.26
N ARG A 90 13.25 10.11 -3.02
CA ARG A 90 13.35 10.69 -1.68
C ARG A 90 12.02 11.26 -1.19
N ARG A 91 11.27 11.89 -2.10
CA ARG A 91 9.96 12.45 -1.76
C ARG A 91 8.97 11.36 -1.37
N ALA A 92 8.95 10.25 -2.10
CA ALA A 92 8.07 9.13 -1.79
C ALA A 92 8.45 8.48 -0.47
N GLN A 93 9.74 8.32 -0.21
CA GLN A 93 10.22 7.76 1.06
C GLN A 93 9.87 8.67 2.23
N ARG A 94 10.02 9.97 2.05
CA ARG A 94 9.63 10.94 3.08
C ARG A 94 8.14 10.88 3.34
N PHE A 95 7.33 10.78 2.29
CA PHE A 95 5.88 10.64 2.41
C PHE A 95 5.55 9.39 3.25
N GLY A 96 6.21 8.26 2.97
CA GLY A 96 6.03 7.04 3.75
C GLY A 96 6.35 7.24 5.22
N ARG A 97 7.44 7.93 5.53
CA ARG A 97 7.79 8.22 6.93
C ARG A 97 6.76 9.12 7.60
N GLN A 98 6.21 10.08 6.86
CA GLN A 98 5.17 10.96 7.38
C GLN A 98 3.89 10.18 7.66
N LEU A 99 3.52 9.25 6.79
CA LEU A 99 2.37 8.39 7.02
C LEU A 99 2.54 7.56 8.28
N HIS A 100 3.69 6.95 8.44
CA HIS A 100 3.98 6.15 9.63
C HIS A 100 3.92 7.01 10.90
N GLY A 101 4.53 8.17 10.88
CA GLY A 101 4.55 9.05 12.05
C GLY A 101 3.18 9.59 12.43
N ARG A 102 2.36 9.91 11.43
CA ARG A 102 1.03 10.49 11.69
C ARG A 102 -0.01 9.45 12.11
N PHE A 103 0.01 8.28 11.48
CA PHE A 103 -1.09 7.33 11.62
C PHE A 103 -0.72 6.08 12.40
N ARG A 104 0.55 5.92 12.75
CA ARG A 104 1.04 4.81 13.58
C ARG A 104 0.74 3.44 12.95
N LEU A 105 0.69 3.37 11.63
CA LEU A 105 0.49 2.13 10.90
C LEU A 105 1.80 1.73 10.24
N PRO A 106 2.05 0.42 10.07
CA PRO A 106 3.21 -0.01 9.27
C PRO A 106 3.11 0.52 7.85
N VAL A 107 4.23 0.92 7.28
CA VAL A 107 4.30 1.39 5.90
C VAL A 107 5.32 0.53 5.17
N HIS A 108 4.89 -0.07 4.07
CA HIS A 108 5.73 -0.91 3.23
C HIS A 108 6.03 -0.19 1.93
N GLU A 109 7.27 -0.24 1.50
CA GLU A 109 7.68 0.39 0.23
C GLU A 109 7.73 -0.65 -0.87
N VAL A 110 7.32 -0.24 -2.07
CA VAL A 110 7.37 -1.07 -3.28
C VAL A 110 8.13 -0.29 -4.34
N ASP A 111 9.13 -0.95 -4.94
CA ASP A 111 9.87 -0.38 -6.06
C ASP A 111 8.95 -0.33 -7.28
N GLU A 112 8.68 0.87 -7.79
CA GLU A 112 7.69 1.03 -8.85
C GLU A 112 8.27 1.50 -10.18
N ARG A 113 9.48 1.03 -10.54
CA ARG A 113 10.14 1.49 -11.76
C ARG A 113 9.27 1.44 -13.02
N TYR A 114 8.35 0.47 -13.10
CA TYR A 114 7.57 0.23 -14.31
C TYR A 114 6.06 0.31 -14.12
N SER A 115 5.58 0.63 -12.92
CA SER A 115 4.14 0.56 -12.62
C SER A 115 3.32 1.56 -13.44
N THR A 116 3.86 2.76 -13.67
CA THR A 116 3.16 3.78 -14.47
C THR A 116 2.96 3.32 -15.91
N THR A 117 3.98 2.67 -16.49
CA THR A 117 3.88 2.14 -17.85
C THR A 117 2.77 1.08 -17.92
N GLU A 118 2.71 0.21 -16.92
CA GLU A 118 1.68 -0.82 -16.87
C GLU A 118 0.30 -0.23 -16.73
N ALA A 119 0.14 0.80 -15.89
CA ALA A 119 -1.14 1.49 -15.74
C ALA A 119 -1.59 2.15 -17.03
N LYS A 120 -0.67 2.77 -17.76
CA LYS A 120 -0.97 3.37 -19.06
C LYS A 120 -1.41 2.30 -20.07
N ALA A 121 -0.74 1.16 -20.04
CA ALA A 121 -1.08 0.06 -20.96
C ALA A 121 -2.47 -0.49 -20.68
N SER A 122 -2.96 -0.39 -19.47
CA SER A 122 -4.31 -0.85 -19.11
C SER A 122 -5.40 0.09 -19.60
N GLY A 123 -5.05 1.31 -20.04
CA GLY A 123 -6.02 2.28 -20.51
C GLY A 123 -6.89 2.87 -19.41
N ALA A 124 -6.42 2.86 -18.19
CA ALA A 124 -7.18 3.36 -17.05
C ALA A 124 -7.44 4.86 -17.16
N ARG A 125 -8.65 5.29 -16.75
CA ARG A 125 -9.03 6.70 -16.77
C ARG A 125 -8.30 7.50 -15.71
N ASP A 126 -8.23 6.95 -14.49
CA ASP A 126 -7.55 7.58 -13.37
C ASP A 126 -6.20 6.91 -13.24
N LEU A 127 -5.21 7.48 -13.91
CA LEU A 127 -3.87 6.91 -13.93
C LEU A 127 -3.22 6.89 -12.56
N ASP A 128 -3.51 7.88 -11.72
CA ASP A 128 -2.91 7.91 -10.37
C ASP A 128 -3.45 6.77 -9.51
N ALA A 129 -4.76 6.59 -9.50
CA ALA A 129 -5.37 5.48 -8.76
C ALA A 129 -4.99 4.13 -9.37
N ALA A 130 -4.93 4.03 -10.70
CA ALA A 130 -4.52 2.81 -11.38
C ALA A 130 -3.07 2.46 -11.04
N SER A 131 -2.20 3.45 -10.97
CA SER A 131 -0.80 3.24 -10.57
C SER A 131 -0.71 2.74 -9.14
N ALA A 132 -1.53 3.30 -8.24
CA ALA A 132 -1.59 2.82 -6.85
C ALA A 132 -2.05 1.36 -6.81
N ALA A 133 -3.01 0.97 -7.64
CA ALA A 133 -3.47 -0.42 -7.70
C ALA A 133 -2.37 -1.35 -8.20
N VAL A 134 -1.57 -0.92 -9.20
CA VAL A 134 -0.43 -1.71 -9.67
C VAL A 134 0.59 -1.90 -8.56
N ILE A 135 0.89 -0.83 -7.82
CA ILE A 135 1.80 -0.88 -6.68
C ILE A 135 1.31 -1.90 -5.65
N LEU A 136 0.03 -1.82 -5.30
CA LEU A 136 -0.53 -2.73 -4.30
C LEU A 136 -0.57 -4.17 -4.80
N ASN A 137 -0.88 -4.40 -6.06
CA ASN A 137 -0.84 -5.75 -6.63
C ASN A 137 0.56 -6.35 -6.56
N GLN A 138 1.60 -5.55 -6.79
CA GLN A 138 2.98 -6.03 -6.63
C GLN A 138 3.24 -6.46 -5.20
N TYR A 139 2.81 -5.66 -4.24
CA TYR A 139 2.98 -5.99 -2.83
C TYR A 139 2.20 -7.25 -2.45
N LEU A 140 0.95 -7.35 -2.88
CA LEU A 140 0.09 -8.50 -2.56
C LEU A 140 0.62 -9.78 -3.20
N ASN A 141 1.11 -9.70 -4.43
CA ASN A 141 1.72 -10.86 -5.09
C ASN A 141 2.95 -11.34 -4.34
N HIS A 142 3.80 -10.42 -3.92
CA HIS A 142 4.98 -10.77 -3.14
C HIS A 142 4.58 -11.42 -1.81
N LEU A 143 3.61 -10.83 -1.13
CA LEU A 143 3.12 -11.34 0.15
C LEU A 143 2.53 -12.74 -0.01
N GLN A 144 1.74 -12.96 -1.04
CA GLN A 144 1.15 -14.27 -1.32
C GLN A 144 2.21 -15.34 -1.55
N GLN A 145 3.29 -14.99 -2.26
CA GLN A 145 4.39 -15.90 -2.50
C GLN A 145 5.12 -16.26 -1.21
N THR A 146 5.29 -15.30 -0.30
CA THR A 146 5.99 -15.57 0.96
C THR A 146 5.16 -16.39 1.94
N LEU A 147 3.83 -16.45 1.74
CA LEU A 147 2.96 -17.23 2.61
C LEU A 147 2.83 -18.71 2.20
N ARG A 148 3.44 -19.09 1.08
CA ARG A 148 3.41 -20.48 0.60
C ARG A 148 4.47 -21.35 1.25
#